data_a791f9bcd206f63ce5472b669b1a15f2
#
_entry.id   a791f9bcd206f63ce5472b669b1a15f2
#
_cell.length_a   1.000
_cell.length_b   1.000
_cell.length_c   1.000
_cell.angle_alpha   90.00
_cell.angle_beta   90.00
_cell.angle_gamma   90.00
#
_symmetry.space_group_name_H-M   'P 1'
#
loop_
_entity.id
_entity.type
_entity.pdbx_description
1 polymer ?
#
loop_
_entity_poly.entity_id
_entity_poly.type
_entity_poly.pdbx_seq_one_letter_code
_entity_poly.pdbx_strand_id
1 'polypeptide(L)'
;LCHGGENAPERDGGRARVDNFSARAQSNARRRATGARFEAHALAYLRRERLELVARNVHCRGGELDLVMRERDGTLVFVEVRARARPEFGGAAASVGWRKQQRVLRAARHFLATWRAANVNDKANDKANDKVRTLPACRFDVIAFESGRLVWLRDAFHADAGAADAYGG
;
A
#
# COMPACT_ATOMS: atom_id res chain seq x y z
N LEU A 1 76.45 -4.55 8.51
CA LEU A 1 75.58 -3.43 8.17
C LEU A 1 74.18 -3.97 7.83
N CYS A 2 73.23 -3.69 8.71
CA CYS A 2 71.85 -4.13 8.70
C CYS A 2 71.03 -3.33 7.70
N HIS A 3 70.11 -3.97 6.96
CA HIS A 3 68.98 -3.31 6.38
C HIS A 3 67.70 -4.12 6.70
N GLY A 4 66.91 -3.57 7.58
CA GLY A 4 65.60 -4.02 7.88
C GLY A 4 64.61 -3.56 6.78
N GLY A 5 63.81 -4.48 6.26
CA GLY A 5 62.69 -4.20 5.39
C GLY A 5 61.42 -4.29 6.21
N GLU A 6 60.75 -3.15 6.46
CA GLU A 6 59.41 -3.10 7.05
C GLU A 6 58.38 -3.52 6.03
N ASN A 7 57.69 -4.62 6.32
CA ASN A 7 56.48 -5.01 5.63
C ASN A 7 55.30 -4.21 6.20
N ALA A 8 54.70 -3.33 5.39
CA ALA A 8 53.46 -2.68 5.69
C ALA A 8 52.29 -3.70 5.52
N PRO A 9 51.28 -3.69 6.39
CA PRO A 9 50.15 -4.59 6.25
C PRO A 9 49.20 -4.13 5.12
N GLU A 10 48.96 -5.02 4.18
CA GLU A 10 47.91 -4.88 3.17
C GLU A 10 46.54 -4.67 3.85
N ARG A 11 45.88 -3.56 3.52
CA ARG A 11 44.55 -3.27 3.98
C ARG A 11 43.53 -4.07 3.14
N ASP A 12 43.04 -5.16 3.70
CA ASP A 12 41.88 -5.91 3.17
C ASP A 12 40.61 -5.07 3.27
N GLY A 13 40.40 -4.22 2.23
CA GLY A 13 39.21 -3.35 2.13
C GLY A 13 38.03 -3.96 1.36
N GLY A 14 38.12 -5.21 0.90
CA GLY A 14 37.13 -5.80 -0.02
C GLY A 14 35.96 -6.52 0.64
N ARG A 15 36.14 -7.11 1.81
CA ARG A 15 35.11 -7.96 2.45
C ARG A 15 33.94 -7.20 3.07
N ALA A 16 34.17 -6.03 3.64
CA ALA A 16 33.12 -5.26 4.32
C ALA A 16 32.00 -4.76 3.39
N ARG A 17 32.26 -4.54 2.09
CA ARG A 17 31.24 -4.09 1.13
C ARG A 17 30.33 -5.21 0.66
N VAL A 18 30.80 -6.42 0.53
CA VAL A 18 30.02 -7.57 0.05
C VAL A 18 29.02 -8.02 1.12
N ASP A 19 29.42 -8.06 2.37
CA ASP A 19 28.59 -8.47 3.50
C ASP A 19 27.43 -7.50 3.75
N ASN A 20 27.65 -6.20 3.55
CA ASN A 20 26.63 -5.17 3.75
C ASN A 20 25.53 -5.21 2.66
N PHE A 21 25.88 -5.60 1.43
CA PHE A 21 24.90 -5.78 0.35
C PHE A 21 23.98 -6.98 0.60
N SER A 22 24.54 -8.12 1.00
CA SER A 22 23.76 -9.33 1.33
C SER A 22 22.84 -9.13 2.53
N ALA A 23 23.32 -8.49 3.59
CA ALA A 23 22.51 -8.19 4.78
C ALA A 23 21.32 -7.26 4.46
N ARG A 24 21.53 -6.25 3.59
CA ARG A 24 20.48 -5.32 3.16
C ARG A 24 19.44 -6.01 2.26
N ALA A 25 19.86 -6.88 1.36
CA ALA A 25 18.96 -7.67 0.52
C ALA A 25 18.10 -8.62 1.36
N GLN A 26 18.69 -9.33 2.33
CA GLN A 26 17.97 -10.21 3.26
C GLN A 26 16.98 -9.44 4.14
N SER A 27 17.37 -8.27 4.65
CA SER A 27 16.49 -7.40 5.43
C SER A 27 15.26 -6.96 4.60
N ASN A 28 15.47 -6.57 3.34
CA ASN A 28 14.40 -6.18 2.43
C ASN A 28 13.47 -7.36 2.09
N ALA A 29 14.03 -8.54 1.87
CA ALA A 29 13.23 -9.75 1.63
C ALA A 29 12.36 -10.11 2.85
N ARG A 30 12.91 -10.05 4.06
CA ARG A 30 12.16 -10.28 5.31
C ARG A 30 11.04 -9.26 5.50
N ARG A 31 11.28 -7.98 5.22
CA ARG A 31 10.25 -6.93 5.30
C ARG A 31 9.11 -7.18 4.32
N ARG A 32 9.41 -7.55 3.08
CA ARG A 32 8.39 -7.91 2.06
C ARG A 32 7.60 -9.13 2.47
N ALA A 33 8.24 -10.19 2.95
CA ALA A 33 7.57 -11.40 3.42
C ALA A 33 6.65 -11.10 4.62
N THR A 34 7.09 -10.24 5.54
CA THR A 34 6.27 -9.79 6.68
C THR A 34 5.06 -8.99 6.20
N GLY A 35 5.24 -8.03 5.27
CA GLY A 35 4.15 -7.26 4.67
C GLY A 35 3.10 -8.17 4.02
N ALA A 36 3.53 -9.09 3.16
CA ALA A 36 2.65 -10.05 2.49
C ALA A 36 1.81 -10.91 3.45
N ARG A 37 2.35 -11.27 4.62
CA ARG A 37 1.60 -12.00 5.66
C ARG A 37 0.47 -11.14 6.26
N PHE A 38 0.72 -9.86 6.53
CA PHE A 38 -0.29 -8.95 7.05
C PHE A 38 -1.37 -8.66 6.00
N GLU A 39 -1.00 -8.48 4.74
CA GLU A 39 -1.94 -8.33 3.63
C GLU A 39 -2.83 -9.58 3.47
N ALA A 40 -2.26 -10.79 3.54
CA ALA A 40 -3.02 -12.03 3.48
C ALA A 40 -3.99 -12.16 4.65
N HIS A 41 -3.59 -11.75 5.85
CA HIS A 41 -4.45 -11.77 7.03
C HIS A 41 -5.59 -10.72 6.91
N ALA A 42 -5.28 -9.51 6.46
CA ALA A 42 -6.26 -8.46 6.19
C ALA A 42 -7.29 -8.93 5.15
N LEU A 43 -6.84 -9.54 4.06
CA LEU A 43 -7.72 -10.10 3.02
C LEU A 43 -8.65 -11.18 3.58
N ALA A 44 -8.10 -12.11 4.37
CA ALA A 44 -8.91 -13.18 4.99
C ALA A 44 -9.97 -12.61 5.95
N TYR A 45 -9.64 -11.55 6.68
CA TYR A 45 -10.58 -10.83 7.54
C TYR A 45 -11.69 -10.16 6.72
N LEU A 46 -11.33 -9.35 5.71
CA LEU A 46 -12.31 -8.63 4.88
C LEU A 46 -13.28 -9.58 4.13
N ARG A 47 -12.79 -10.75 3.71
CA ARG A 47 -13.66 -11.77 3.11
C ARG A 47 -14.68 -12.32 4.11
N ARG A 48 -14.33 -12.48 5.39
CA ARG A 48 -15.28 -12.86 6.44
C ARG A 48 -16.32 -11.76 6.68
N GLU A 49 -15.91 -10.50 6.53
CA GLU A 49 -16.82 -9.34 6.53
C GLU A 49 -17.61 -9.19 5.21
N ARG A 50 -17.55 -10.21 4.33
CA ARG A 50 -18.32 -10.32 3.08
C ARG A 50 -17.93 -9.30 2.00
N LEU A 51 -16.72 -8.80 2.01
CA LEU A 51 -16.17 -8.05 0.89
C LEU A 51 -15.54 -9.01 -0.12
N GLU A 52 -15.72 -8.72 -1.40
CA GLU A 52 -15.11 -9.47 -2.50
C GLU A 52 -13.77 -8.83 -2.90
N LEU A 53 -12.77 -9.68 -3.18
CA LEU A 53 -11.49 -9.19 -3.71
C LEU A 53 -11.64 -8.85 -5.20
N VAL A 54 -11.28 -7.62 -5.55
CA VAL A 54 -11.23 -7.14 -6.95
C VAL A 54 -9.79 -7.11 -7.48
N ALA A 55 -8.87 -6.56 -6.71
CA ALA A 55 -7.45 -6.50 -7.07
C ALA A 55 -6.58 -6.43 -5.81
N ARG A 56 -5.29 -6.74 -5.99
CA ARG A 56 -4.27 -6.61 -4.93
C ARG A 56 -2.97 -6.12 -5.52
N ASN A 57 -2.18 -5.44 -4.69
CA ASN A 57 -0.86 -4.93 -5.07
C ASN A 57 -0.91 -4.07 -6.35
N VAL A 58 -1.84 -3.10 -6.36
CA VAL A 58 -1.97 -2.16 -7.47
C VAL A 58 -0.86 -1.13 -7.39
N HIS A 59 -0.05 -1.05 -8.44
CA HIS A 59 1.06 -0.12 -8.51
C HIS A 59 0.92 0.81 -9.71
N CYS A 60 1.26 2.08 -9.51
CA CYS A 60 1.41 3.06 -10.58
C CYS A 60 2.61 3.96 -10.30
N ARG A 61 2.93 4.87 -11.21
CA ARG A 61 4.00 5.84 -10.98
C ARG A 61 3.67 6.74 -9.78
N GLY A 62 4.39 6.57 -8.67
CA GLY A 62 4.24 7.34 -7.46
C GLY A 62 3.06 6.95 -6.56
N GLY A 63 2.44 5.78 -6.79
CA GLY A 63 1.36 5.26 -5.96
C GLY A 63 1.40 3.75 -5.80
N GLU A 64 0.87 3.29 -4.68
CA GLU A 64 0.68 1.87 -4.37
C GLU A 64 -0.57 1.70 -3.51
N LEU A 65 -1.23 0.56 -3.64
CA LEU A 65 -2.45 0.21 -2.95
C LEU A 65 -2.44 -1.30 -2.68
N ASP A 66 -2.66 -1.71 -1.46
CA ASP A 66 -2.49 -3.10 -1.05
C ASP A 66 -3.65 -3.97 -1.52
N LEU A 67 -4.92 -3.56 -1.26
CA LEU A 67 -6.10 -4.31 -1.66
C LEU A 67 -7.18 -3.39 -2.25
N VAL A 68 -7.89 -3.89 -3.26
CA VAL A 68 -9.15 -3.32 -3.75
C VAL A 68 -10.22 -4.35 -3.47
N MET A 69 -11.20 -3.99 -2.67
CA MET A 69 -12.33 -4.83 -2.32
C MET A 69 -13.63 -4.24 -2.87
N ARG A 70 -14.69 -5.03 -2.91
CA ARG A 70 -16.03 -4.59 -3.32
C ARG A 70 -17.05 -5.02 -2.28
N GLU A 71 -17.90 -4.11 -1.85
CA GLU A 71 -19.09 -4.39 -1.03
C GLU A 71 -20.24 -4.92 -1.89
N ARG A 72 -21.28 -5.45 -1.25
CA ARG A 72 -22.46 -5.99 -1.92
C ARG A 72 -23.25 -4.98 -2.73
N ASP A 73 -23.24 -3.71 -2.29
CA ASP A 73 -23.88 -2.59 -2.98
C ASP A 73 -23.08 -2.08 -4.19
N GLY A 74 -21.90 -2.65 -4.45
CA GLY A 74 -21.01 -2.28 -5.54
C GLY A 74 -19.95 -1.25 -5.18
N THR A 75 -19.95 -0.72 -3.95
CA THR A 75 -18.93 0.23 -3.47
C THR A 75 -17.54 -0.39 -3.54
N LEU A 76 -16.59 0.29 -4.19
CA LEU A 76 -15.18 -0.08 -4.18
C LEU A 76 -14.50 0.44 -2.92
N VAL A 77 -13.83 -0.47 -2.22
CA VAL A 77 -13.11 -0.18 -0.99
C VAL A 77 -11.62 -0.33 -1.22
N PHE A 78 -10.90 0.78 -1.20
CA PHE A 78 -9.46 0.83 -1.31
C PHE A 78 -8.84 0.69 0.08
N VAL A 79 -8.08 -0.39 0.29
CA VAL A 79 -7.60 -0.76 1.62
C VAL A 79 -6.08 -0.65 1.68
N GLU A 80 -5.60 0.13 2.63
CA GLU A 80 -4.20 0.19 3.04
C GLU A 80 -3.97 -0.71 4.25
N VAL A 81 -2.95 -1.55 4.19
CA VAL A 81 -2.60 -2.49 5.27
C VAL A 81 -1.35 -2.02 6.01
N ARG A 82 -1.47 -1.83 7.32
CA ARG A 82 -0.37 -1.38 8.19
C ARG A 82 0.07 -2.51 9.12
N ALA A 83 1.27 -3.02 8.88
CA ALA A 83 1.83 -4.12 9.67
C ALA A 83 2.06 -3.79 11.15
N ARG A 84 2.22 -2.49 11.47
CA ARG A 84 2.39 -2.00 12.83
C ARG A 84 1.77 -0.61 12.94
N ALA A 85 0.81 -0.45 13.83
CA ALA A 85 0.36 0.83 14.35
C ALA A 85 0.73 0.91 15.82
N ARG A 86 1.21 2.07 16.24
CA ARG A 86 1.59 2.32 17.65
C ARG A 86 0.52 3.18 18.30
N PRO A 87 -0.17 2.69 19.34
CA PRO A 87 -1.23 3.45 20.01
C PRO A 87 -0.76 4.81 20.53
N GLU A 88 0.51 4.89 20.97
CA GLU A 88 1.10 6.11 21.53
C GLU A 88 1.19 7.27 20.50
N PHE A 89 1.12 6.97 19.22
CA PHE A 89 1.17 7.95 18.12
C PHE A 89 -0.16 8.07 17.37
N GLY A 90 -1.29 7.88 18.04
CA GLY A 90 -2.63 8.00 17.44
C GLY A 90 -3.13 6.74 16.74
N GLY A 91 -2.45 5.59 16.94
CA GLY A 91 -2.91 4.27 16.52
C GLY A 91 -3.10 4.13 15.01
N ALA A 92 -4.11 3.34 14.63
CA ALA A 92 -4.43 3.03 13.24
C ALA A 92 -4.79 4.27 12.42
N ALA A 93 -5.53 5.23 13.01
CA ALA A 93 -5.98 6.45 12.32
C ALA A 93 -4.80 7.32 11.88
N ALA A 94 -3.84 7.56 12.78
CA ALA A 94 -2.65 8.37 12.49
C ALA A 94 -1.56 7.61 11.72
N SER A 95 -1.71 6.29 11.55
CA SER A 95 -0.68 5.44 10.92
C SER A 95 -0.51 5.70 9.43
N VAL A 96 -1.49 6.34 8.77
CA VAL A 96 -1.45 6.72 7.35
C VAL A 96 -1.33 8.22 7.23
N GLY A 97 -0.10 8.73 7.29
CA GLY A 97 0.18 10.15 7.10
C GLY A 97 -0.14 10.63 5.69
N TRP A 98 -0.28 11.95 5.53
CA TRP A 98 -0.70 12.62 4.30
C TRP A 98 0.03 12.13 3.03
N ARG A 99 1.36 11.99 3.09
CA ARG A 99 2.15 11.51 1.93
C ARG A 99 1.74 10.11 1.47
N LYS A 100 1.42 9.23 2.40
CA LYS A 100 0.96 7.87 2.07
C LYS A 100 -0.46 7.92 1.52
N GLN A 101 -1.36 8.72 2.10
CA GLN A 101 -2.70 8.93 1.56
C GLN A 101 -2.65 9.37 0.09
N GLN A 102 -1.78 10.35 -0.24
CA GLN A 102 -1.60 10.79 -1.63
C GLN A 102 -1.13 9.67 -2.58
N ARG A 103 -0.29 8.75 -2.10
CA ARG A 103 0.14 7.58 -2.89
C ARG A 103 -1.01 6.60 -3.13
N VAL A 104 -1.82 6.34 -2.11
CA VAL A 104 -3.03 5.51 -2.21
C VAL A 104 -4.03 6.15 -3.17
N LEU A 105 -4.30 7.43 -3.04
CA LEU A 105 -5.20 8.18 -3.93
C LEU A 105 -4.75 8.13 -5.41
N ARG A 106 -3.44 8.25 -5.68
CA ARG A 106 -2.92 8.12 -7.05
C ARG A 106 -3.15 6.71 -7.61
N ALA A 107 -2.88 5.68 -6.81
CA ALA A 107 -3.09 4.30 -7.22
C ALA A 107 -4.57 4.00 -7.43
N ALA A 108 -5.46 4.52 -6.59
CA ALA A 108 -6.90 4.38 -6.74
C ALA A 108 -7.42 5.05 -8.03
N ARG A 109 -6.97 6.28 -8.33
CA ARG A 109 -7.32 6.97 -9.59
C ARG A 109 -6.83 6.19 -10.82
N HIS A 110 -5.61 5.66 -10.78
CA HIS A 110 -5.06 4.82 -11.84
C HIS A 110 -5.89 3.54 -12.01
N PHE A 111 -6.21 2.87 -10.91
CA PHE A 111 -7.06 1.67 -10.93
C PHE A 111 -8.43 1.97 -11.53
N LEU A 112 -9.11 3.03 -11.11
CA LEU A 112 -10.43 3.41 -11.60
C LEU A 112 -10.43 3.74 -13.10
N ALA A 113 -9.37 4.36 -13.61
CA ALA A 113 -9.23 4.65 -15.04
C ALA A 113 -9.13 3.36 -15.86
N THR A 114 -8.33 2.40 -15.43
CA THR A 114 -8.18 1.09 -16.11
C THR A 114 -9.42 0.22 -15.94
N TRP A 115 -10.01 0.21 -14.74
CA TRP A 115 -11.21 -0.53 -14.44
C TRP A 115 -12.41 -0.05 -15.28
N ARG A 116 -12.56 1.27 -15.43
CA ARG A 116 -13.58 1.87 -16.31
C ARG A 116 -13.39 1.41 -17.74
N ALA A 117 -12.16 1.47 -18.28
CA ALA A 117 -11.86 1.07 -19.65
C ALA A 117 -12.23 -0.41 -19.89
N ALA A 118 -11.89 -1.32 -18.97
CA ALA A 118 -12.22 -2.74 -19.06
C ALA A 118 -13.73 -2.99 -19.06
N ASN A 119 -14.49 -2.31 -18.18
CA ASN A 119 -15.94 -2.49 -18.06
C ASN A 119 -16.75 -1.75 -19.14
N VAL A 120 -16.11 -0.85 -19.90
CA VAL A 120 -16.73 -0.21 -21.08
C VAL A 120 -16.89 -1.20 -22.22
N ASN A 121 -15.89 -2.07 -22.43
CA ASN A 121 -15.87 -3.00 -23.56
C ASN A 121 -16.83 -4.20 -23.39
N ASP A 122 -17.10 -4.62 -22.13
CA ASP A 122 -17.93 -5.79 -21.87
C ASP A 122 -19.43 -5.54 -22.12
N LYS A 123 -19.89 -4.28 -22.17
CA LYS A 123 -21.31 -3.90 -22.32
C LYS A 123 -21.65 -3.24 -23.67
N ALA A 124 -20.79 -3.38 -24.66
CA ALA A 124 -21.07 -2.86 -26.00
C ALA A 124 -22.29 -3.51 -26.68
N ASN A 125 -22.82 -4.61 -26.12
CA ASN A 125 -23.96 -5.35 -26.68
C ASN A 125 -25.32 -5.05 -26.03
N ASP A 126 -25.36 -4.22 -24.98
CA ASP A 126 -26.63 -3.91 -24.29
C ASP A 126 -27.16 -2.54 -24.70
N LYS A 127 -27.94 -2.53 -25.80
CA LYS A 127 -28.54 -1.32 -26.41
C LYS A 127 -29.65 -0.65 -25.57
N ALA A 128 -29.92 -1.11 -24.35
CA ALA A 128 -31.12 -0.74 -23.61
C ALA A 128 -30.89 0.13 -22.36
N ASN A 129 -29.68 0.53 -22.00
CA ASN A 129 -29.50 1.30 -20.78
C ASN A 129 -28.47 2.43 -20.93
N ASP A 130 -28.99 3.60 -21.35
CA ASP A 130 -28.29 4.90 -21.31
C ASP A 130 -28.14 5.42 -19.85
N LYS A 131 -27.87 4.52 -18.90
CA LYS A 131 -27.45 4.93 -17.56
C LYS A 131 -26.03 5.44 -17.67
N VAL A 132 -25.93 6.77 -17.54
CA VAL A 132 -24.66 7.49 -17.34
C VAL A 132 -23.69 6.58 -16.57
N ARG A 133 -22.57 6.26 -17.21
CA ARG A 133 -21.54 5.38 -16.65
C ARG A 133 -20.84 6.08 -15.51
N THR A 134 -21.51 6.17 -14.38
CA THR A 134 -20.96 6.72 -13.14
C THR A 134 -19.91 5.77 -12.58
N LEU A 135 -18.82 6.33 -12.12
CA LEU A 135 -17.87 5.56 -11.32
C LEU A 135 -18.62 5.01 -10.09
N PRO A 136 -18.28 3.80 -9.63
CA PRO A 136 -18.87 3.27 -8.41
C PRO A 136 -18.52 4.17 -7.23
N ALA A 137 -19.34 4.16 -6.20
CA ALA A 137 -18.99 4.75 -4.91
C ALA A 137 -17.65 4.17 -4.44
N CYS A 138 -16.82 5.02 -3.84
CA CYS A 138 -15.48 4.65 -3.41
C CYS A 138 -15.25 5.05 -1.95
N ARG A 139 -14.55 4.20 -1.21
CA ARG A 139 -14.17 4.44 0.19
C ARG A 139 -12.71 4.03 0.43
N PHE A 140 -12.05 4.72 1.33
CA PHE A 140 -10.67 4.44 1.72
C PHE A 140 -10.61 3.92 3.15
N ASP A 141 -10.22 2.67 3.30
CA ASP A 141 -10.14 1.99 4.59
C ASP A 141 -8.69 1.70 4.98
N VAL A 142 -8.44 1.58 6.27
CA VAL A 142 -7.16 1.16 6.81
C VAL A 142 -7.35 -0.07 7.67
N ILE A 143 -6.56 -1.11 7.40
CA ILE A 143 -6.38 -2.23 8.32
C ILE A 143 -5.01 -2.10 8.97
N ALA A 144 -5.00 -1.99 10.28
CA ALA A 144 -3.78 -1.91 11.08
C ALA A 144 -3.68 -3.07 12.07
N PHE A 145 -2.46 -3.46 12.38
CA PHE A 145 -2.19 -4.45 13.39
C PHE A 145 -1.56 -3.75 14.60
N GLU A 146 -2.34 -3.61 15.66
CA GLU A 146 -1.96 -2.96 16.91
C GLU A 146 -1.84 -4.00 18.03
N SER A 147 -0.67 -4.10 18.64
CA SER A 147 -0.44 -5.03 19.77
C SER A 147 -1.00 -6.44 19.52
N GLY A 148 -0.84 -6.95 18.29
CA GLY A 148 -1.32 -8.28 17.91
C GLY A 148 -2.80 -8.35 17.54
N ARG A 149 -3.54 -7.24 17.61
CA ARG A 149 -4.95 -7.15 17.19
C ARG A 149 -5.09 -6.51 15.83
N LEU A 150 -6.06 -6.96 15.05
CA LEU A 150 -6.46 -6.31 13.81
C LEU A 150 -7.49 -5.22 14.14
N VAL A 151 -7.21 -4.01 13.68
CA VAL A 151 -8.11 -2.85 13.75
C VAL A 151 -8.49 -2.46 12.33
N TRP A 152 -9.78 -2.39 12.04
CA TRP A 152 -10.31 -1.94 10.76
C TRP A 152 -10.95 -0.56 10.92
N LEU A 153 -10.35 0.44 10.31
CA LEU A 153 -10.89 1.79 10.20
C LEU A 153 -11.55 1.92 8.83
N ARG A 154 -12.87 2.03 8.85
CA ARG A 154 -13.67 2.31 7.66
C ARG A 154 -13.66 3.82 7.42
N ASP A 155 -13.59 4.19 6.14
CA ASP A 155 -13.62 5.60 5.71
C ASP A 155 -12.56 6.48 6.41
N ALA A 156 -11.35 5.95 6.47
CA ALA A 156 -10.26 6.51 7.27
C ALA A 156 -9.75 7.86 6.73
N PHE A 157 -9.94 8.15 5.45
CA PHE A 157 -9.64 9.43 4.82
C PHE A 157 -10.39 9.60 3.49
N HIS A 158 -10.54 10.85 3.04
CA HIS A 158 -11.27 11.20 1.83
C HIS A 158 -10.34 11.72 0.73
N ALA A 159 -10.81 11.66 -0.52
CA ALA A 159 -10.05 12.15 -1.68
C ALA A 159 -9.78 13.66 -1.63
N ASP A 160 -10.61 14.41 -0.89
CA ASP A 160 -10.57 15.88 -0.83
C ASP A 160 -9.76 16.44 0.36
N ALA A 161 -9.23 15.58 1.23
CA ALA A 161 -8.52 15.97 2.45
C ALA A 161 -7.21 16.77 2.21
N GLY A 162 -6.81 17.01 0.97
CA GLY A 162 -5.61 17.79 0.62
C GLY A 162 -5.87 19.17 0.02
N ALA A 163 -7.13 19.56 -0.18
CA ALA A 163 -7.45 20.87 -0.79
C ALA A 163 -7.68 21.99 0.25
N ALA A 164 -7.93 21.65 1.51
CA ALA A 164 -8.30 22.61 2.54
C ALA A 164 -7.11 23.38 3.16
N ASP A 165 -5.90 22.81 3.13
CA ASP A 165 -4.73 23.42 3.80
C ASP A 165 -3.90 24.34 2.87
N ALA A 166 -4.29 24.52 1.61
CA ALA A 166 -3.56 25.36 0.66
C ALA A 166 -4.01 26.83 0.65
N TYR A 167 -5.04 27.21 1.41
CA TYR A 167 -5.59 28.60 1.44
C TYR A 167 -5.73 29.17 2.86
N GLY A 168 -4.88 28.77 3.79
CA GLY A 168 -4.83 29.32 5.15
C GLY A 168 -3.44 29.82 5.49
N GLY A 169 -3.06 30.97 5.00
CA GLY A 169 -1.84 31.70 5.35
C GLY A 169 -1.99 33.18 5.05
#